data_85f7c00b33bdc89c0aa0453aacd82d60
#
_entry.id   85f7c00b33bdc89c0aa0453aacd82d60
#
_cell.length_a   1.000
_cell.length_b   1.000
_cell.length_c   1.000
_cell.angle_alpha   90.00
_cell.angle_beta   90.00
_cell.angle_gamma   90.00
#
_symmetry.space_group_name_H-M   'P 1'
#
loop_
_entity.id
_entity.type
_entity.pdbx_description
1 polymer ?
#
loop_
_entity_poly.entity_id
_entity_poly.type
_entity_poly.pdbx_seq_one_letter_code
_entity_poly.pdbx_strand_id
1 'polypeptide(L)'
;MFSTVTITASDLDASRRFYRTTLDAIGVMPDAWGELRLRAAGDRADVTTGLHIAFVTRSQDQVDAFWRAGVDAGYESDGDPGRRPIYDDDYYGAFLLDPDHNSAEAVFHGRERVGPALIDHLWIGVSDLAASRRFWEALAPPLGLTLYGERPERFHVRDENRSFALVADGRQATRNLALAFPAPAGAERVDATDPDGTTVTNAG
;
A
#
# COMPACT_ATOMS: atom_id res chain seq x y z
N MET A 1 -0.48 -10.18 -6.14
CA MET A 1 0.88 -9.67 -5.86
C MET A 1 1.26 -9.97 -4.42
N PHE A 2 0.68 -9.29 -3.44
CA PHE A 2 1.04 -9.52 -2.04
C PHE A 2 0.29 -10.72 -1.45
N SER A 3 0.99 -11.55 -0.65
CA SER A 3 0.32 -12.41 0.33
C SER A 3 -0.12 -11.60 1.53
N THR A 4 0.74 -10.63 1.93
CA THR A 4 0.44 -9.76 3.06
C THR A 4 1.23 -8.46 2.96
N VAL A 5 0.57 -7.35 3.28
CA VAL A 5 1.16 -6.05 3.61
C VAL A 5 0.92 -5.82 5.10
N THR A 6 1.99 -5.72 5.89
CA THR A 6 1.87 -5.51 7.34
C THR A 6 2.26 -4.09 7.70
N ILE A 7 1.33 -3.38 8.32
CA ILE A 7 1.52 -2.04 8.90
C ILE A 7 1.69 -2.21 10.41
N THR A 8 2.79 -1.70 10.95
CA THR A 8 3.06 -1.69 12.39
C THR A 8 2.57 -0.37 12.96
N ALA A 9 1.60 -0.41 13.85
CA ALA A 9 0.88 0.74 14.39
C ALA A 9 1.37 1.12 15.79
N SER A 10 1.45 2.43 16.06
CA SER A 10 1.74 2.94 17.41
C SER A 10 0.61 2.65 18.41
N ASP A 11 -0.64 2.75 17.95
CA ASP A 11 -1.86 2.32 18.64
C ASP A 11 -2.64 1.37 17.73
N LEU A 12 -2.51 0.07 17.99
CA LEU A 12 -3.16 -0.96 17.19
C LEU A 12 -4.68 -0.85 17.16
N ASP A 13 -5.29 -0.45 18.29
CA ASP A 13 -6.75 -0.35 18.36
C ASP A 13 -7.26 0.91 17.64
N ALA A 14 -6.53 2.01 17.68
CA ALA A 14 -6.83 3.19 16.88
C ALA A 14 -6.72 2.87 15.37
N SER A 15 -5.65 2.21 14.93
CA SER A 15 -5.48 1.81 13.53
C SER A 15 -6.54 0.80 13.07
N ARG A 16 -6.90 -0.18 13.92
CA ARG A 16 -8.02 -1.10 13.63
C ARG A 16 -9.35 -0.37 13.48
N ARG A 17 -9.62 0.63 14.33
CA ARG A 17 -10.84 1.45 14.18
C ARG A 17 -10.84 2.22 12.88
N PHE A 18 -9.72 2.84 12.51
CA PHE A 18 -9.57 3.57 11.24
C PHE A 18 -9.88 2.67 10.04
N TYR A 19 -9.12 1.59 9.87
CA TYR A 19 -9.27 0.69 8.72
C TYR A 19 -10.64 0.00 8.71
N ARG A 20 -11.22 -0.34 9.88
CA ARG A 20 -12.58 -0.87 9.94
C ARG A 20 -13.59 0.17 9.45
N THR A 21 -13.57 1.40 9.99
CA THR A 21 -14.51 2.45 9.62
C THR A 21 -14.50 2.73 8.12
N THR A 22 -13.32 2.82 7.54
CA THR A 22 -13.15 3.21 6.13
C THR A 22 -13.38 2.04 5.17
N LEU A 23 -12.93 0.84 5.48
CA LEU A 23 -13.09 -0.34 4.62
C LEU A 23 -14.51 -0.91 4.69
N ASP A 24 -15.16 -0.91 5.85
CA ASP A 24 -16.58 -1.33 5.97
C ASP A 24 -17.48 -0.43 5.10
N ALA A 25 -17.16 0.86 4.99
CA ALA A 25 -17.90 1.80 4.14
C ALA A 25 -17.86 1.45 2.64
N ILE A 26 -16.84 0.72 2.20
CA ILE A 26 -16.72 0.22 0.82
C ILE A 26 -17.09 -1.26 0.69
N GLY A 27 -17.67 -1.84 1.75
CA GLY A 27 -18.16 -3.22 1.75
C GLY A 27 -17.08 -4.28 2.01
N VAL A 28 -15.93 -3.90 2.56
CA VAL A 28 -14.84 -4.83 2.91
C VAL A 28 -14.88 -5.13 4.41
N MET A 29 -15.43 -6.30 4.75
CA MET A 29 -15.53 -6.73 6.15
C MET A 29 -14.16 -7.14 6.73
N PRO A 30 -13.94 -7.08 8.06
CA PRO A 30 -12.65 -7.35 8.69
C PRO A 30 -12.05 -8.73 8.41
N ASP A 31 -12.87 -9.74 8.20
CA ASP A 31 -12.46 -11.10 7.82
C ASP A 31 -11.99 -11.21 6.35
N ALA A 32 -12.32 -10.21 5.51
CA ALA A 32 -11.90 -10.09 4.13
C ALA A 32 -10.64 -9.24 3.92
N TRP A 33 -9.98 -8.79 4.99
CA TRP A 33 -8.75 -7.97 4.87
C TRP A 33 -7.54 -8.74 4.33
N GLY A 34 -7.60 -10.04 4.20
CA GLY A 34 -6.64 -10.98 3.59
C GLY A 34 -5.20 -10.50 3.39
N GLU A 35 -5.02 -9.53 2.52
CA GLU A 35 -3.72 -8.94 2.21
C GLU A 35 -3.23 -7.92 3.25
N LEU A 36 -4.11 -7.30 4.05
CA LEU A 36 -3.74 -6.28 5.04
C LEU A 36 -3.62 -6.86 6.44
N ARG A 37 -2.50 -6.63 7.11
CA ARG A 37 -2.29 -6.94 8.52
C ARG A 37 -1.88 -5.72 9.31
N LEU A 38 -2.43 -5.60 10.51
CA LEU A 38 -2.04 -4.59 11.48
C LEU A 38 -1.36 -5.28 12.66
N ARG A 39 -0.22 -4.74 13.09
CA ARG A 39 0.56 -5.23 14.23
C ARG A 39 0.85 -4.08 15.19
N ALA A 40 0.86 -4.35 16.50
CA ALA A 40 1.32 -3.37 17.47
C ALA A 40 2.84 -3.17 17.34
N ALA A 41 3.30 -1.94 17.44
CA ALA A 41 4.71 -1.64 17.60
C ALA A 41 5.19 -2.12 18.97
N GLY A 42 6.40 -2.66 19.02
CA GLY A 42 7.09 -2.91 20.29
C GLY A 42 7.69 -1.64 20.87
N ASP A 43 8.12 -0.75 19.99
CA ASP A 43 8.71 0.55 20.26
C ASP A 43 8.18 1.57 19.24
N ARG A 44 8.25 2.86 19.54
CA ARG A 44 7.89 3.94 18.61
C ARG A 44 8.76 3.92 17.34
N ALA A 45 9.99 3.45 17.44
CA ALA A 45 10.89 3.30 16.30
C ALA A 45 10.44 2.22 15.31
N ASP A 46 9.55 1.29 15.74
CA ASP A 46 9.06 0.19 14.91
C ASP A 46 7.81 0.56 14.10
N VAL A 47 7.25 1.74 14.29
CA VAL A 47 6.01 2.18 13.63
C VAL A 47 6.21 2.36 12.13
N THR A 48 5.30 1.83 11.32
CA THR A 48 5.28 2.09 9.88
C THR A 48 4.89 3.54 9.63
N THR A 49 5.74 4.27 8.91
CA THR A 49 5.52 5.68 8.56
C THR A 49 5.84 5.94 7.09
N GLY A 50 5.25 6.99 6.52
CA GLY A 50 5.53 7.43 5.14
C GLY A 50 5.00 6.48 4.07
N LEU A 51 4.08 5.58 4.42
CA LEU A 51 3.43 4.69 3.46
C LEU A 51 2.25 5.38 2.78
N HIS A 52 2.10 5.15 1.49
CA HIS A 52 0.83 5.34 0.78
C HIS A 52 0.28 3.98 0.36
N ILE A 53 -0.95 3.68 0.78
CA ILE A 53 -1.65 2.43 0.48
C ILE A 53 -3.01 2.72 -0.14
N ALA A 54 -3.28 2.16 -1.32
CA ALA A 54 -4.55 2.32 -2.02
C ALA A 54 -5.39 1.03 -2.01
N PHE A 55 -6.70 1.21 -1.81
CA PHE A 55 -7.69 0.14 -1.78
C PHE A 55 -8.59 0.17 -3.02
N VAL A 56 -8.84 -1.01 -3.57
CA VAL A 56 -9.71 -1.18 -4.74
C VAL A 56 -11.16 -0.82 -4.37
N THR A 57 -11.78 0.02 -5.21
CA THR A 57 -13.24 0.22 -5.17
C THR A 57 -13.88 -0.13 -6.51
N ARG A 58 -15.21 -0.26 -6.53
CA ARG A 58 -16.00 -0.66 -7.70
C ARG A 58 -16.75 0.51 -8.32
N SER A 59 -16.79 1.66 -7.64
CA SER A 59 -17.50 2.85 -8.10
C SER A 59 -16.96 4.11 -7.43
N GLN A 60 -17.26 5.27 -8.00
CA GLN A 60 -17.00 6.58 -7.38
C GLN A 60 -17.77 6.72 -6.06
N ASP A 61 -19.00 6.19 -5.97
CA ASP A 61 -19.78 6.24 -4.74
C ASP A 61 -19.09 5.53 -3.56
N GLN A 62 -18.36 4.44 -3.83
CA GLN A 62 -17.55 3.78 -2.80
C GLN A 62 -16.36 4.64 -2.37
N VAL A 63 -15.70 5.32 -3.31
CA VAL A 63 -14.62 6.27 -2.97
C VAL A 63 -15.15 7.38 -2.06
N ASP A 64 -16.31 7.97 -2.42
CA ASP A 64 -16.97 8.99 -1.61
C ASP A 64 -17.37 8.47 -0.23
N ALA A 65 -17.88 7.22 -0.15
CA ALA A 65 -18.28 6.58 1.09
C ALA A 65 -17.07 6.34 2.04
N PHE A 66 -15.95 5.87 1.50
CA PHE A 66 -14.69 5.70 2.24
C PHE A 66 -14.27 7.01 2.91
N TRP A 67 -14.18 8.08 2.13
CA TRP A 67 -13.73 9.38 2.60
C TRP A 67 -14.68 9.97 3.62
N ARG A 68 -16.01 9.96 3.31
CA ARG A 68 -17.03 10.49 4.20
C ARG A 68 -17.04 9.76 5.55
N ALA A 69 -16.98 8.42 5.54
CA ALA A 69 -16.93 7.63 6.77
C ALA A 69 -15.72 7.99 7.65
N GLY A 70 -14.58 8.24 7.03
CA GLY A 70 -13.37 8.65 7.75
C GLY A 70 -13.49 10.06 8.33
N VAL A 71 -13.92 11.04 7.54
CA VAL A 71 -14.07 12.43 7.98
C VAL A 71 -15.15 12.56 9.06
N ASP A 72 -16.29 11.88 8.91
CA ASP A 72 -17.36 11.85 9.90
C ASP A 72 -16.91 11.22 11.23
N ALA A 73 -15.93 10.29 11.18
CA ALA A 73 -15.31 9.69 12.35
C ALA A 73 -14.17 10.55 12.95
N GLY A 74 -13.86 11.70 12.33
CA GLY A 74 -12.86 12.66 12.82
C GLY A 74 -11.45 12.42 12.32
N TYR A 75 -11.24 11.58 11.28
CA TYR A 75 -9.94 11.39 10.66
C TYR A 75 -9.62 12.53 9.67
N GLU A 76 -8.34 12.78 9.49
CA GLU A 76 -7.84 13.88 8.65
C GLU A 76 -7.92 13.50 7.16
N SER A 77 -8.46 14.44 6.34
CA SER A 77 -8.43 14.31 4.88
C SER A 77 -7.04 14.63 4.35
N ASP A 78 -6.49 13.73 3.53
CA ASP A 78 -5.25 13.92 2.76
C ASP A 78 -5.57 14.23 1.27
N GLY A 79 -6.85 14.30 0.93
CA GLY A 79 -7.36 14.69 -0.38
C GLY A 79 -8.81 14.28 -0.60
N ASP A 80 -9.63 15.25 -0.91
CA ASP A 80 -11.07 15.06 -1.11
C ASP A 80 -11.37 14.17 -2.32
N PRO A 81 -12.54 13.49 -2.37
CA PRO A 81 -12.96 12.72 -3.52
C PRO A 81 -12.93 13.51 -4.82
N GLY A 82 -12.34 12.94 -5.86
CA GLY A 82 -12.27 13.62 -7.15
C GLY A 82 -11.45 12.88 -8.20
N ARG A 83 -11.60 13.35 -9.45
CA ARG A 83 -10.80 12.86 -10.57
C ARG A 83 -9.35 13.28 -10.43
N ARG A 84 -8.44 12.40 -10.87
CA ARG A 84 -6.99 12.61 -10.85
C ARG A 84 -6.40 12.36 -12.25
N PRO A 85 -6.68 13.24 -13.24
CA PRO A 85 -6.26 13.04 -14.64
C PRO A 85 -4.73 13.03 -14.82
N ILE A 86 -3.97 13.47 -13.82
CA ILE A 86 -2.51 13.34 -13.79
C ILE A 86 -2.04 11.87 -13.74
N TYR A 87 -2.90 10.94 -13.27
CA TYR A 87 -2.62 9.51 -13.24
C TYR A 87 -3.27 8.78 -14.41
N ASP A 88 -4.57 8.98 -14.62
CA ASP A 88 -5.36 8.43 -15.72
C ASP A 88 -6.68 9.24 -15.84
N ASP A 89 -7.25 9.33 -17.05
CA ASP A 89 -8.48 10.09 -17.32
C ASP A 89 -9.67 9.58 -16.48
N ASP A 90 -9.71 8.28 -16.19
CA ASP A 90 -10.78 7.63 -15.42
C ASP A 90 -10.43 7.43 -13.94
N TYR A 91 -9.25 7.89 -13.50
CA TYR A 91 -8.84 7.75 -12.10
C TYR A 91 -9.67 8.65 -11.20
N TYR A 92 -10.36 8.05 -10.23
CA TYR A 92 -11.12 8.75 -9.20
C TYR A 92 -10.67 8.25 -7.83
N GLY A 93 -10.19 9.13 -6.97
CA GLY A 93 -9.60 8.76 -5.67
C GLY A 93 -9.90 9.75 -4.57
N ALA A 94 -9.83 9.27 -3.34
CA ALA A 94 -9.91 10.06 -2.12
C ALA A 94 -8.94 9.51 -1.07
N PHE A 95 -8.42 10.39 -0.22
CA PHE A 95 -7.30 10.10 0.65
C PHE A 95 -7.60 10.52 2.09
N LEU A 96 -7.18 9.70 3.04
CA LEU A 96 -7.26 9.95 4.48
C LEU A 96 -5.90 9.64 5.12
N LEU A 97 -5.56 10.33 6.20
CA LEU A 97 -4.44 9.94 7.04
C LEU A 97 -4.87 8.92 8.09
N ASP A 98 -4.13 7.80 8.19
CA ASP A 98 -4.32 6.87 9.29
C ASP A 98 -3.77 7.47 10.61
N PRO A 99 -3.98 6.85 11.79
CA PRO A 99 -3.50 7.37 13.06
C PRO A 99 -1.98 7.59 13.17
N ASP A 100 -1.20 6.95 12.32
CA ASP A 100 0.27 7.10 12.22
C ASP A 100 0.69 7.97 11.02
N HIS A 101 -0.26 8.72 10.43
CA HIS A 101 -0.10 9.61 9.29
C HIS A 101 0.39 8.92 7.99
N ASN A 102 0.08 7.64 7.81
CA ASN A 102 0.19 7.01 6.51
C ASN A 102 -1.02 7.39 5.64
N SER A 103 -0.79 7.62 4.35
CA SER A 103 -1.86 7.99 3.41
C SER A 103 -2.61 6.73 2.96
N ALA A 104 -3.89 6.65 3.28
CA ALA A 104 -4.81 5.58 2.86
C ALA A 104 -5.76 6.11 1.79
N GLU A 105 -5.77 5.47 0.62
CA GLU A 105 -6.57 5.88 -0.53
C GLU A 105 -7.66 4.85 -0.83
N ALA A 106 -8.84 5.33 -1.22
CA ALA A 106 -9.81 4.54 -1.97
C ALA A 106 -9.76 4.97 -3.44
N VAL A 107 -9.64 4.02 -4.38
CA VAL A 107 -9.46 4.32 -5.80
C VAL A 107 -10.38 3.53 -6.71
N PHE A 108 -10.96 4.22 -7.70
CA PHE A 108 -11.73 3.65 -8.80
C PHE A 108 -11.11 4.05 -10.15
N HIS A 109 -10.84 3.06 -11.00
CA HIS A 109 -10.20 3.23 -12.31
C HIS A 109 -11.20 3.28 -13.49
N GLY A 110 -12.40 3.81 -13.28
CA GLY A 110 -13.42 3.90 -14.33
C GLY A 110 -14.03 2.56 -14.75
N ARG A 111 -13.55 1.46 -14.25
CA ARG A 111 -14.03 0.10 -14.52
C ARG A 111 -13.93 -0.77 -13.28
N GLU A 112 -14.86 -1.69 -13.13
CA GLU A 112 -14.79 -2.68 -12.07
C GLU A 112 -13.58 -3.62 -12.28
N ARG A 113 -12.76 -3.75 -11.26
CA ARG A 113 -11.67 -4.74 -11.24
C ARG A 113 -12.21 -6.09 -10.80
N VAL A 114 -11.94 -7.11 -11.59
CA VAL A 114 -12.33 -8.48 -11.27
C VAL A 114 -11.24 -9.12 -10.42
N GLY A 115 -11.63 -9.63 -9.24
CA GLY A 115 -10.72 -10.40 -8.38
C GLY A 115 -10.84 -10.03 -6.90
N PRO A 116 -10.28 -10.86 -6.02
CA PRO A 116 -10.40 -10.71 -4.57
C PRO A 116 -9.39 -9.71 -3.96
N ALA A 117 -8.61 -9.00 -4.77
CA ALA A 117 -7.57 -8.10 -4.27
C ALA A 117 -8.17 -6.92 -3.52
N LEU A 118 -7.74 -6.70 -2.29
CA LEU A 118 -8.08 -5.55 -1.47
C LEU A 118 -7.18 -4.35 -1.82
N ILE A 119 -5.87 -4.58 -1.91
CA ILE A 119 -4.88 -3.54 -2.16
C ILE A 119 -4.72 -3.33 -3.66
N ASP A 120 -4.93 -2.10 -4.11
CA ASP A 120 -4.71 -1.68 -5.49
C ASP A 120 -3.22 -1.49 -5.78
N HIS A 121 -2.60 -0.57 -5.04
CA HIS A 121 -1.19 -0.27 -5.16
C HIS A 121 -0.61 0.28 -3.85
N LEU A 122 0.72 0.32 -3.80
CA LEU A 122 1.50 1.03 -2.77
C LEU A 122 2.42 2.03 -3.45
N TRP A 123 2.65 3.17 -2.79
CA TRP A 123 3.79 4.03 -3.07
C TRP A 123 4.68 4.06 -1.84
N ILE A 124 5.91 3.60 -2.03
CA ILE A 124 6.91 3.44 -0.99
C ILE A 124 7.96 4.53 -1.20
N GLY A 125 8.01 5.49 -0.30
CA GLY A 125 9.04 6.51 -0.29
C GLY A 125 10.41 5.88 -0.02
N VAL A 126 11.44 6.27 -0.75
CA VAL A 126 12.82 5.78 -0.54
C VAL A 126 13.80 6.94 -0.44
N SER A 127 14.83 6.77 0.38
CA SER A 127 15.86 7.79 0.60
C SER A 127 16.90 7.81 -0.53
N ASP A 128 17.17 6.65 -1.15
CA ASP A 128 18.09 6.47 -2.28
C ASP A 128 17.46 5.54 -3.32
N LEU A 129 16.94 6.15 -4.41
CA LEU A 129 16.29 5.41 -5.48
C LEU A 129 17.23 4.40 -6.17
N ALA A 130 18.50 4.74 -6.31
CA ALA A 130 19.48 3.87 -6.95
C ALA A 130 19.82 2.65 -6.08
N ALA A 131 19.93 2.85 -4.75
CA ALA A 131 20.12 1.75 -3.81
C ALA A 131 18.90 0.82 -3.76
N SER A 132 17.68 1.40 -3.68
CA SER A 132 16.43 0.65 -3.72
C SER A 132 16.26 -0.12 -5.03
N ARG A 133 16.64 0.50 -6.17
CA ARG A 133 16.61 -0.16 -7.47
C ARG A 133 17.51 -1.40 -7.50
N ARG A 134 18.76 -1.29 -7.06
CA ARG A 134 19.69 -2.44 -7.00
C ARG A 134 19.15 -3.56 -6.12
N PHE A 135 18.55 -3.20 -4.98
CA PHE A 135 17.90 -4.17 -4.08
C PHE A 135 16.79 -4.94 -4.81
N TRP A 136 15.87 -4.24 -5.47
CA TRP A 136 14.74 -4.86 -6.16
C TRP A 136 15.13 -5.56 -7.45
N GLU A 137 16.17 -5.13 -8.18
CA GLU A 137 16.72 -5.86 -9.33
C GLU A 137 17.24 -7.26 -8.94
N ALA A 138 17.82 -7.37 -7.75
CA ALA A 138 18.27 -8.67 -7.23
C ALA A 138 17.11 -9.53 -6.68
N LEU A 139 16.10 -8.88 -6.06
CA LEU A 139 15.07 -9.57 -5.30
C LEU A 139 13.82 -9.92 -6.10
N ALA A 140 13.47 -9.13 -7.11
CA ALA A 140 12.24 -9.32 -7.87
C ALA A 140 12.17 -10.65 -8.65
N PRO A 141 13.22 -11.12 -9.33
CA PRO A 141 13.17 -12.38 -10.10
C PRO A 141 12.80 -13.61 -9.26
N PRO A 142 13.41 -13.89 -8.09
CA PRO A 142 13.02 -15.04 -7.26
C PRO A 142 11.59 -14.92 -6.69
N LEU A 143 11.01 -13.72 -6.67
CA LEU A 143 9.61 -13.49 -6.27
C LEU A 143 8.63 -13.55 -7.46
N GLY A 144 9.11 -13.79 -8.69
CA GLY A 144 8.28 -13.76 -9.90
C GLY A 144 7.85 -12.35 -10.29
N LEU A 145 8.61 -11.33 -9.87
CA LEU A 145 8.32 -9.92 -10.12
C LEU A 145 9.29 -9.35 -11.16
N THR A 146 8.90 -8.23 -11.77
CA THR A 146 9.71 -7.48 -12.73
C THR A 146 9.68 -5.99 -12.42
N LEU A 147 10.77 -5.29 -12.78
CA LEU A 147 10.83 -3.83 -12.69
C LEU A 147 10.41 -3.21 -14.03
N TYR A 148 9.71 -2.08 -13.98
CA TYR A 148 9.32 -1.33 -15.17
C TYR A 148 9.10 0.17 -14.88
N GLY A 149 8.97 0.97 -15.96
CA GLY A 149 8.52 2.36 -15.85
C GLY A 149 9.52 3.24 -15.14
N GLU A 150 10.60 3.60 -15.83
CA GLU A 150 11.63 4.47 -15.28
C GLU A 150 11.25 5.95 -15.44
N ARG A 151 11.30 6.67 -14.32
CA ARG A 151 11.33 8.12 -14.27
C ARG A 151 12.47 8.56 -13.36
N PRO A 152 12.97 9.80 -13.45
CA PRO A 152 14.05 10.25 -12.57
C PRO A 152 13.79 10.05 -11.08
N GLU A 153 12.50 10.12 -10.68
CA GLU A 153 12.07 10.07 -9.27
C GLU A 153 11.43 8.74 -8.85
N ARG A 154 11.23 7.77 -9.78
CA ARG A 154 10.55 6.51 -9.43
C ARG A 154 10.76 5.36 -10.41
N PHE A 155 10.58 4.14 -9.91
CA PHE A 155 10.35 2.93 -10.69
C PHE A 155 9.25 2.08 -10.05
N HIS A 156 8.74 1.12 -10.80
CA HIS A 156 7.70 0.21 -10.34
C HIS A 156 8.22 -1.22 -10.30
N VAL A 157 7.71 -1.98 -9.31
CA VAL A 157 7.83 -3.45 -9.24
C VAL A 157 6.44 -4.03 -9.48
N ARG A 158 6.32 -5.02 -10.35
CA ARG A 158 5.03 -5.61 -10.73
C ARG A 158 5.05 -7.12 -10.86
N ASP A 159 3.87 -7.72 -10.69
CA ASP A 159 3.48 -9.00 -11.28
C ASP A 159 2.66 -8.78 -12.58
N GLU A 160 1.93 -9.79 -13.04
CA GLU A 160 1.11 -9.68 -14.26
C GLU A 160 -0.04 -8.68 -14.13
N ASN A 161 -0.55 -8.45 -12.92
CA ASN A 161 -1.83 -7.76 -12.68
C ASN A 161 -1.71 -6.48 -11.87
N ARG A 162 -0.68 -6.34 -11.02
CA ARG A 162 -0.54 -5.25 -10.05
C ARG A 162 0.88 -4.74 -9.96
N SER A 163 1.04 -3.55 -9.39
CA SER A 163 2.35 -2.95 -9.16
C SER A 163 2.39 -2.13 -7.88
N PHE A 164 3.59 -1.86 -7.40
CA PHE A 164 3.88 -0.82 -6.42
C PHE A 164 5.03 0.05 -6.90
N ALA A 165 5.07 1.28 -6.44
CA ALA A 165 6.10 2.24 -6.83
C ALA A 165 7.09 2.48 -5.70
N LEU A 166 8.38 2.55 -6.03
CA LEU A 166 9.46 3.10 -5.20
C LEU A 166 9.70 4.53 -5.66
N VAL A 167 9.60 5.50 -4.75
CA VAL A 167 9.50 6.92 -5.10
C VAL A 167 10.47 7.75 -4.27
N ALA A 168 11.27 8.59 -4.95
CA ALA A 168 12.20 9.55 -4.33
C ALA A 168 11.89 10.97 -4.82
N ASP A 169 10.66 11.46 -4.56
CA ASP A 169 10.15 12.75 -4.99
C ASP A 169 10.16 13.81 -3.88
N GLY A 170 10.91 13.55 -2.81
CA GLY A 170 11.01 14.43 -1.64
C GLY A 170 10.02 14.09 -0.52
N ARG A 171 9.15 13.10 -0.72
CA ARG A 171 8.33 12.57 0.38
C ARG A 171 9.17 11.88 1.44
N GLN A 172 8.60 11.73 2.63
CA GLN A 172 9.22 10.93 3.69
C GLN A 172 9.47 9.49 3.19
N ALA A 173 10.67 8.96 3.47
CA ALA A 173 10.94 7.55 3.21
C ALA A 173 10.05 6.66 4.09
N THR A 174 9.47 5.62 3.48
CA THR A 174 8.68 4.62 4.19
C THR A 174 9.58 3.80 5.10
N ARG A 175 9.17 3.63 6.35
CA ARG A 175 9.91 2.88 7.37
C ARG A 175 9.05 1.73 7.91
N ASN A 176 9.72 0.64 8.30
CA ASN A 176 9.12 -0.48 9.03
C ASN A 176 7.88 -1.10 8.35
N LEU A 177 7.79 -1.02 7.03
CA LEU A 177 6.82 -1.76 6.25
C LEU A 177 7.27 -3.22 6.13
N ALA A 178 6.33 -4.16 6.18
CA ALA A 178 6.65 -5.55 5.86
C ALA A 178 5.77 -6.06 4.71
N LEU A 179 6.42 -6.58 3.68
CA LEU A 179 5.82 -7.13 2.48
C LEU A 179 6.08 -8.64 2.41
N ALA A 180 5.02 -9.42 2.31
CA ALA A 180 5.14 -10.84 2.00
C ALA A 180 4.55 -11.12 0.61
N PHE A 181 5.25 -11.93 -0.16
CA PHE A 181 4.85 -12.36 -1.50
C PHE A 181 4.55 -13.86 -1.52
N PRO A 182 3.70 -14.36 -2.45
CA PRO A 182 3.56 -15.78 -2.67
C PRO A 182 4.92 -16.38 -3.08
N ALA A 183 5.25 -17.55 -2.53
CA ALA A 183 6.42 -18.29 -2.98
C ALA A 183 6.09 -19.04 -4.27
N PRO A 184 6.78 -18.80 -5.40
CA PRO A 184 6.71 -19.67 -6.56
C PRO A 184 7.14 -21.10 -6.16
N ALA A 185 6.57 -22.10 -6.82
CA ALA A 185 6.92 -23.49 -6.55
C ALA A 185 8.44 -23.70 -6.75
N GLY A 186 9.12 -24.19 -5.72
CA GLY A 186 10.58 -24.40 -5.72
C GLY A 186 11.43 -23.14 -5.55
N ALA A 187 10.83 -22.00 -5.25
CA ALA A 187 11.57 -20.78 -4.99
C ALA A 187 12.40 -20.88 -3.70
N GLU A 188 13.58 -20.31 -3.72
CA GLU A 188 14.37 -20.12 -2.50
C GLU A 188 13.63 -19.19 -1.52
N ARG A 189 13.90 -19.42 -0.22
CA ARG A 189 13.37 -18.53 0.81
C ARG A 189 13.97 -17.14 0.68
N VAL A 190 13.11 -16.15 0.59
CA VAL A 190 13.45 -14.73 0.65
C VAL A 190 13.19 -14.22 2.06
N ASP A 191 14.19 -13.56 2.65
CA ASP A 191 14.10 -12.82 3.90
C ASP A 191 15.14 -11.70 3.82
N ALA A 192 14.71 -10.52 3.44
CA ALA A 192 15.57 -9.41 3.13
C ALA A 192 14.99 -8.09 3.65
N THR A 193 15.85 -7.11 3.89
CA THR A 193 15.46 -5.76 4.30
C THR A 193 16.07 -4.76 3.34
N ASP A 194 15.25 -3.85 2.83
CA ASP A 194 15.70 -2.80 1.92
C ASP A 194 16.49 -1.70 2.67
N PRO A 195 17.16 -0.78 1.95
CA PRO A 195 17.97 0.27 2.58
C PRO A 195 17.19 1.19 3.52
N ASP A 196 15.87 1.28 3.39
CA ASP A 196 15.00 2.13 4.20
C ASP A 196 14.26 1.37 5.32
N GLY A 197 14.51 0.07 5.48
CA GLY A 197 13.97 -0.75 6.56
C GLY A 197 12.66 -1.47 6.21
N THR A 198 12.26 -1.52 4.93
CA THR A 198 11.15 -2.38 4.48
C THR A 198 11.61 -3.83 4.46
N THR A 199 10.94 -4.71 5.20
CA THR A 199 11.21 -6.14 5.17
C THR A 199 10.43 -6.82 4.05
N VAL A 200 11.10 -7.73 3.34
CA VAL A 200 10.54 -8.47 2.20
C VAL A 200 10.73 -9.96 2.42
N THR A 201 9.64 -10.70 2.40
CA THR A 201 9.66 -12.17 2.56
C THR A 201 8.83 -12.84 1.47
N ASN A 202 9.13 -14.10 1.17
CA ASN A 202 8.17 -14.98 0.52
C ASN A 202 7.62 -15.96 1.55
N ALA A 203 6.30 -15.97 1.71
CA ALA A 203 5.65 -16.98 2.52
C ALA A 203 5.58 -18.29 1.72
N GLY A 204 6.20 -19.34 2.26
CA GLY A 204 5.94 -20.72 1.86
C GLY A 204 4.64 -21.21 2.51
#